data_b63cde8044b0641dfdbac0d2af943ec5
#
_entry.id   b63cde8044b0641dfdbac0d2af943ec5
#
_cell.length_a   1.000
_cell.length_b   1.000
_cell.length_c   1.000
_cell.angle_alpha   90.00
_cell.angle_beta   90.00
_cell.angle_gamma   90.00
#
_symmetry.space_group_name_H-M   'P 1'
#
loop_
_entity.id
_entity.type
_entity.pdbx_description
1 polymer ?
#
loop_
_entity_poly.entity_id
_entity_poly.type
_entity_poly.pdbx_seq_one_letter_code
_entity_poly.pdbx_strand_id
1 'polypeptide(L)'
;MKKYIIASVLSVLLLMVSCSKEEASLDEDFVISTNDEVNDFIWKGLNLYYLWQEDVPTLADNRFSNLEELFVFFRGNENPEATFNSLLNRPGMVDRFSWMVDDYVALENSFQGINVSTGMDFGLVRYANSSTNIFGYVRYVLPNSSAETSGITRGMYFNTVNGTQLTDTNYRDLLFSNATAFSIGLAGYNSGNPTANSRTISLSKTEIQENPIAIDTVIELGSKKIGYLMYNQFASSYDQELNAAFNTFRAAAVDDLIIDLRYNGGGSTNTASFLGSMITGQFSDQVYSKEVWNSKVKNAFSPEDFINNFPTRIIKTDRNNNAVIDETINSLNLQRVYFIVTGSSASASELVMNSLNAYIEVNVIGSKTVGKQVGSITLYDSDNLQRSGKNLNTKHTYAMQPLVLEIKNKDGINFPNGIIPGTNFTGIELSENIGELGTLGNRSDPLLDRTLNFISTGKKTFSKKANVTNSEIIFNSKLATPAGNNMYSEFK
;
A
#
# COMPACT_ATOMS: atom_id res chain seq x y z
N MET A 1 31.99 1.58 -5.06
CA MET A 1 32.47 2.97 -4.96
C MET A 1 31.35 4.00 -4.92
N LYS A 2 30.19 3.84 -5.60
CA LYS A 2 29.05 4.81 -5.54
C LYS A 2 28.35 4.90 -4.16
N LYS A 3 28.29 3.81 -3.37
CA LYS A 3 27.63 3.80 -2.05
C LYS A 3 28.30 4.67 -0.96
N TYR A 4 29.59 4.94 -1.06
CA TYR A 4 30.31 5.78 -0.07
C TYR A 4 30.12 7.28 -0.28
N ILE A 5 29.76 7.70 -1.49
CA ILE A 5 29.52 9.10 -1.83
C ILE A 5 28.16 9.55 -1.25
N ILE A 6 27.17 8.68 -1.24
CA ILE A 6 25.80 8.99 -0.78
C ILE A 6 25.76 9.25 0.74
N ALA A 7 26.46 8.44 1.53
CA ALA A 7 26.54 8.65 2.98
C ALA A 7 27.28 9.97 3.34
N SER A 8 28.26 10.38 2.50
CA SER A 8 28.99 11.64 2.73
C SER A 8 28.21 12.88 2.25
N VAL A 9 27.36 12.75 1.22
CA VAL A 9 26.55 13.87 0.72
C VAL A 9 25.33 14.11 1.63
N LEU A 10 24.73 13.06 2.19
CA LEU A 10 23.65 13.21 3.18
C LEU A 10 24.17 13.88 4.48
N SER A 11 25.39 13.54 4.93
CA SER A 11 26.04 14.26 6.04
C SER A 11 26.40 15.70 5.70
N VAL A 12 26.67 16.01 4.43
CA VAL A 12 26.93 17.38 3.97
C VAL A 12 25.64 18.20 3.88
N LEU A 13 24.50 17.60 3.49
CA LEU A 13 23.21 18.31 3.50
C LEU A 13 22.74 18.63 4.93
N LEU A 14 22.90 17.70 5.88
CA LEU A 14 22.67 17.95 7.30
C LEU A 14 23.62 19.01 7.88
N LEU A 15 24.85 19.06 7.39
CA LEU A 15 25.83 20.10 7.77
C LEU A 15 25.53 21.47 7.16
N MET A 16 24.88 21.54 5.99
CA MET A 16 24.54 22.83 5.36
C MET A 16 23.32 23.49 6.02
N VAL A 17 22.40 22.73 6.58
CA VAL A 17 21.32 23.26 7.43
C VAL A 17 21.85 23.62 8.83
N SER A 18 22.91 22.95 9.30
CA SER A 18 23.55 23.21 10.59
C SER A 18 24.53 24.42 10.58
N CYS A 19 24.98 24.90 9.42
CA CYS A 19 26.10 25.85 9.36
C CYS A 19 25.75 27.33 9.22
N SER A 20 24.49 27.75 9.54
CA SER A 20 24.17 29.18 9.45
C SER A 20 23.33 29.79 10.59
N LYS A 21 23.19 29.09 11.69
CA LYS A 21 22.66 29.75 12.90
C LYS A 21 23.50 29.36 14.10
N GLU A 22 24.04 30.37 14.79
CA GLU A 22 24.42 30.26 16.19
C GLU A 22 23.33 29.49 16.90
N GLU A 23 23.67 28.46 17.70
CA GLU A 23 22.74 27.84 18.63
C GLU A 23 22.22 28.98 19.52
N ALA A 24 21.08 29.55 19.16
CA ALA A 24 20.36 30.43 20.04
C ALA A 24 20.01 29.59 21.27
N SER A 25 20.70 29.84 22.38
CA SER A 25 20.38 29.20 23.65
C SER A 25 18.91 29.47 23.94
N LEU A 26 18.16 28.41 24.20
CA LEU A 26 16.83 28.51 24.77
C LEU A 26 16.92 29.33 26.07
N ASP A 27 15.89 30.11 26.36
CA ASP A 27 15.83 30.78 27.63
C ASP A 27 16.00 29.74 28.78
N GLU A 28 16.80 30.02 29.80
CA GLU A 28 17.18 29.04 30.84
C GLU A 28 15.96 28.39 31.52
N ASP A 29 14.79 29.03 31.44
CA ASP A 29 13.51 28.55 31.99
C ASP A 29 12.63 27.78 30.93
N PHE A 30 13.05 27.63 29.69
CA PHE A 30 12.24 26.99 28.66
C PHE A 30 12.34 25.45 28.73
N VAL A 31 11.30 24.83 29.32
CA VAL A 31 11.23 23.36 29.44
C VAL A 31 10.74 22.75 28.14
N ILE A 32 11.58 21.91 27.54
CA ILE A 32 11.26 21.12 26.33
C ILE A 32 10.49 19.87 26.75
N SER A 33 9.28 19.68 26.22
CA SER A 33 8.50 18.46 26.39
C SER A 33 8.80 17.42 25.31
N THR A 34 8.40 16.17 25.53
CA THR A 34 8.48 15.14 24.48
C THR A 34 7.70 15.54 23.23
N ASN A 35 6.56 16.20 23.37
CA ASN A 35 5.80 16.70 22.22
C ASN A 35 6.56 17.77 21.44
N ASP A 36 7.34 18.62 22.10
CA ASP A 36 8.19 19.61 21.40
C ASP A 36 9.27 18.90 20.57
N GLU A 37 9.90 17.84 21.12
CA GLU A 37 10.88 17.03 20.39
C GLU A 37 10.24 16.36 19.16
N VAL A 38 9.05 15.77 19.32
CA VAL A 38 8.30 15.17 18.20
C VAL A 38 7.91 16.21 17.16
N ASN A 39 7.47 17.41 17.58
CA ASN A 39 7.12 18.50 16.66
C ASN A 39 8.34 19.01 15.87
N ASP A 40 9.50 19.09 16.49
CA ASP A 40 10.78 19.41 15.81
C ASP A 40 11.13 18.35 14.76
N PHE A 41 11.03 17.09 15.13
CA PHE A 41 11.21 15.97 14.20
C PHE A 41 10.23 16.04 13.01
N ILE A 42 8.95 16.28 13.27
CA ILE A 42 7.93 16.43 12.22
C ILE A 42 8.31 17.55 11.25
N TRP A 43 8.62 18.74 11.80
CA TRP A 43 8.97 19.88 10.96
C TRP A 43 10.23 19.63 10.13
N LYS A 44 11.30 19.11 10.73
CA LYS A 44 12.56 18.79 10.04
C LYS A 44 12.35 17.78 8.91
N GLY A 45 11.63 16.71 9.18
CA GLY A 45 11.35 15.66 8.19
C GLY A 45 10.54 16.18 7.01
N LEU A 46 9.47 16.94 7.28
CA LEU A 46 8.64 17.53 6.22
C LEU A 46 9.36 18.67 5.47
N ASN A 47 10.10 19.53 6.17
CA ASN A 47 10.90 20.56 5.54
C ASN A 47 11.91 19.99 4.55
N LEU A 48 12.53 18.84 4.86
CA LEU A 48 13.55 18.23 4.00
C LEU A 48 12.96 17.41 2.86
N TYR A 49 11.99 16.54 3.15
CA TYR A 49 11.58 15.48 2.23
C TYR A 49 10.20 15.65 1.61
N TYR A 50 9.29 16.44 2.21
CA TYR A 50 7.90 16.51 1.76
C TYR A 50 7.78 16.97 0.31
N LEU A 51 7.01 16.25 -0.50
CA LEU A 51 6.88 16.49 -1.95
C LEU A 51 6.42 17.93 -2.26
N TRP A 52 5.51 18.45 -1.48
CA TRP A 52 4.96 19.81 -1.64
C TRP A 52 5.50 20.80 -0.59
N GLN A 53 6.75 20.64 -0.17
CA GLN A 53 7.39 21.48 0.86
C GLN A 53 7.33 22.97 0.50
N GLU A 54 7.56 23.31 -0.77
CA GLU A 54 7.54 24.70 -1.27
C GLU A 54 6.13 25.32 -1.25
N ASP A 55 5.07 24.50 -1.31
CA ASP A 55 3.68 24.93 -1.30
C ASP A 55 3.15 25.20 0.13
N VAL A 56 3.92 24.90 1.18
CA VAL A 56 3.55 25.06 2.58
C VAL A 56 4.42 26.11 3.23
N PRO A 57 3.96 27.36 3.40
CA PRO A 57 4.78 28.47 3.93
C PRO A 57 5.40 28.18 5.30
N THR A 58 4.74 27.38 6.14
CA THR A 58 5.25 27.00 7.47
C THR A 58 6.46 26.08 7.39
N LEU A 59 6.69 25.44 6.24
CA LEU A 59 7.85 24.59 5.96
C LEU A 59 9.02 25.37 5.30
N ALA A 60 8.93 26.69 5.14
CA ALA A 60 10.05 27.49 4.61
C ALA A 60 11.24 27.50 5.58
N ASP A 61 12.48 27.43 5.05
CA ASP A 61 13.72 27.36 5.86
C ASP A 61 13.91 28.53 6.82
N ASN A 62 13.38 29.68 6.48
CA ASN A 62 13.47 30.91 7.27
C ASN A 62 12.19 31.22 8.06
N ARG A 63 11.28 30.26 8.20
CA ARG A 63 9.99 30.48 8.89
C ARG A 63 10.17 30.69 10.37
N PHE A 64 11.07 29.97 11.00
CA PHE A 64 11.38 30.09 12.41
C PHE A 64 12.82 30.59 12.61
N SER A 65 13.01 31.58 13.49
CA SER A 65 14.33 32.14 13.74
C SER A 65 15.17 31.29 14.71
N ASN A 66 14.49 30.49 15.56
CA ASN A 66 15.11 29.58 16.51
C ASN A 66 14.12 28.46 16.92
N LEU A 67 14.59 27.49 17.72
CA LEU A 67 13.79 26.36 18.17
C LEU A 67 12.65 26.79 19.14
N GLU A 68 12.86 27.83 19.94
CA GLU A 68 11.83 28.32 20.84
C GLU A 68 10.62 28.85 20.07
N GLU A 69 10.83 29.64 19.03
CA GLU A 69 9.76 30.11 18.14
C GLU A 69 9.00 28.93 17.51
N LEU A 70 9.72 27.90 17.06
CA LEU A 70 9.12 26.68 16.51
C LEU A 70 8.26 25.97 17.57
N PHE A 71 8.79 25.75 18.77
CA PHE A 71 8.08 25.08 19.84
C PHE A 71 6.84 25.86 20.29
N VAL A 72 6.99 27.17 20.49
CA VAL A 72 5.85 28.04 20.85
C VAL A 72 4.76 27.98 19.77
N PHE A 73 5.14 28.01 18.51
CA PHE A 73 4.20 27.94 17.40
C PHE A 73 3.40 26.61 17.42
N PHE A 74 4.06 25.47 17.59
CA PHE A 74 3.40 24.17 17.54
C PHE A 74 2.70 23.76 18.84
N ARG A 75 3.02 24.37 20.00
CA ARG A 75 2.28 24.15 21.25
C ARG A 75 0.80 24.57 21.18
N GLY A 76 0.41 25.32 20.15
CA GLY A 76 -0.99 25.60 19.84
C GLY A 76 -1.78 24.43 19.29
N ASN A 77 -1.11 23.36 18.84
CA ASN A 77 -1.76 22.14 18.36
C ASN A 77 -2.05 21.17 19.52
N GLU A 78 -3.12 20.39 19.37
CA GLU A 78 -3.59 19.48 20.42
C GLU A 78 -2.58 18.34 20.72
N ASN A 79 -1.93 17.83 19.67
CA ASN A 79 -0.99 16.71 19.73
C ASN A 79 -0.06 16.71 18.50
N PRO A 80 0.97 15.83 18.44
CA PRO A 80 1.89 15.73 17.30
C PRO A 80 1.20 15.42 15.97
N GLU A 81 0.14 14.60 15.97
CA GLU A 81 -0.63 14.28 14.76
C GLU A 81 -1.33 15.52 14.21
N ALA A 82 -1.86 16.39 15.08
CA ALA A 82 -2.44 17.67 14.69
C ALA A 82 -1.37 18.59 14.09
N THR A 83 -0.15 18.61 14.65
CA THR A 83 0.99 19.32 14.07
C THR A 83 1.32 18.80 12.68
N PHE A 84 1.49 17.49 12.53
CA PHE A 84 1.76 16.86 11.24
C PHE A 84 0.71 17.24 10.18
N ASN A 85 -0.57 17.07 10.51
CA ASN A 85 -1.67 17.38 9.61
C ASN A 85 -1.73 18.87 9.23
N SER A 86 -1.35 19.80 10.14
CA SER A 86 -1.33 21.24 9.88
C SER A 86 -0.24 21.65 8.88
N LEU A 87 0.76 20.80 8.68
CA LEU A 87 1.88 21.01 7.77
C LEU A 87 1.69 20.33 6.39
N LEU A 88 0.57 19.65 6.16
CA LEU A 88 0.29 19.03 4.88
C LEU A 88 -0.37 20.01 3.90
N ASN A 89 -0.08 19.86 2.61
CA ASN A 89 -0.68 20.64 1.55
C ASN A 89 -2.12 20.20 1.27
N ARG A 90 -3.09 20.96 1.79
CA ARG A 90 -4.54 20.71 1.62
C ARG A 90 -4.90 19.24 1.82
N PRO A 91 -4.76 18.72 3.07
CA PRO A 91 -4.98 17.29 3.36
C PRO A 91 -6.36 16.83 2.90
N GLY A 92 -6.39 15.62 2.33
CA GLY A 92 -7.60 15.05 1.72
C GLY A 92 -7.91 15.53 0.29
N MET A 93 -7.30 16.62 -0.17
CA MET A 93 -7.49 17.16 -1.53
C MET A 93 -6.24 16.99 -2.40
N VAL A 94 -5.10 17.56 -1.99
CA VAL A 94 -3.80 17.43 -2.65
C VAL A 94 -3.04 16.28 -2.02
N ASP A 95 -2.73 16.40 -0.74
CA ASP A 95 -2.15 15.29 0.02
C ASP A 95 -3.27 14.41 0.58
N ARG A 96 -3.46 13.26 -0.03
CA ARG A 96 -4.49 12.28 0.36
C ARG A 96 -3.92 11.09 1.14
N PHE A 97 -2.59 11.01 1.31
CA PHE A 97 -1.96 9.75 1.69
C PHE A 97 -0.75 9.89 2.63
N SER A 98 -0.33 11.09 3.04
CA SER A 98 0.64 11.24 4.11
C SER A 98 0.02 10.89 5.46
N TRP A 99 0.79 10.26 6.33
CA TRP A 99 0.35 9.85 7.66
C TRP A 99 1.54 9.68 8.59
N MET A 100 1.27 9.57 9.89
CA MET A 100 2.25 9.24 10.92
C MET A 100 1.69 8.23 11.89
N VAL A 101 2.55 7.61 12.67
CA VAL A 101 2.22 6.65 13.74
C VAL A 101 2.94 7.02 15.03
N ASP A 102 2.36 6.63 16.15
CA ASP A 102 2.93 6.71 17.48
C ASP A 102 3.79 5.47 17.84
N ASP A 103 3.69 4.40 17.04
CA ASP A 103 4.45 3.15 17.20
C ASP A 103 5.05 2.67 15.87
N TYR A 104 6.34 2.98 15.65
CA TYR A 104 7.05 2.52 14.46
C TYR A 104 7.34 1.00 14.49
N VAL A 105 7.31 0.33 15.64
CA VAL A 105 7.53 -1.12 15.70
C VAL A 105 6.32 -1.83 15.10
N ALA A 106 5.11 -1.41 15.46
CA ALA A 106 3.89 -1.90 14.83
C ALA A 106 3.85 -1.60 13.33
N LEU A 107 4.36 -0.44 12.90
CA LEU A 107 4.50 -0.10 11.48
C LEU A 107 5.45 -1.05 10.74
N GLU A 108 6.67 -1.25 11.28
CA GLU A 108 7.67 -2.16 10.71
C GLU A 108 7.12 -3.59 10.58
N ASN A 109 6.39 -4.06 11.58
CA ASN A 109 5.69 -5.35 11.55
C ASN A 109 4.63 -5.39 10.44
N SER A 110 3.84 -4.32 10.29
CA SER A 110 2.79 -4.24 9.25
C SER A 110 3.38 -4.31 7.83
N PHE A 111 4.56 -3.73 7.60
CA PHE A 111 5.27 -3.86 6.31
C PHE A 111 5.75 -5.29 6.03
N GLN A 112 5.94 -6.09 7.07
CA GLN A 112 6.27 -7.52 6.98
C GLN A 112 5.03 -8.43 6.93
N GLY A 113 3.84 -7.84 6.85
CA GLY A 113 2.56 -8.57 6.85
C GLY A 113 2.09 -8.99 8.25
N ILE A 114 2.75 -8.55 9.34
CA ILE A 114 2.40 -8.89 10.72
C ILE A 114 1.44 -7.84 11.26
N ASN A 115 0.22 -8.24 11.60
CA ASN A 115 -0.81 -7.33 12.13
C ASN A 115 -1.63 -8.03 13.22
N VAL A 116 -2.19 -7.25 14.16
CA VAL A 116 -3.14 -7.75 15.13
C VAL A 116 -4.55 -7.72 14.53
N SER A 117 -5.08 -8.89 14.19
CA SER A 117 -6.37 -9.00 13.50
C SER A 117 -7.13 -10.29 13.88
N THR A 118 -8.36 -10.40 13.43
CA THR A 118 -9.14 -11.66 13.52
C THR A 118 -8.81 -12.63 12.38
N GLY A 119 -8.03 -12.19 11.38
CA GLY A 119 -7.78 -12.92 10.14
C GLY A 119 -8.91 -12.84 9.11
N MET A 120 -9.98 -12.09 9.39
CA MET A 120 -11.05 -11.83 8.44
C MET A 120 -10.77 -10.56 7.65
N ASP A 121 -10.57 -10.67 6.35
CA ASP A 121 -10.55 -9.53 5.45
C ASP A 121 -11.96 -9.28 4.91
N PHE A 122 -12.43 -8.03 4.96
CA PHE A 122 -13.81 -7.68 4.61
C PHE A 122 -13.92 -6.26 4.03
N GLY A 123 -14.99 -6.07 3.26
CA GLY A 123 -15.45 -4.75 2.84
C GLY A 123 -16.69 -4.34 3.59
N LEU A 124 -16.89 -3.03 3.77
CA LEU A 124 -18.11 -2.44 4.32
C LEU A 124 -18.85 -1.69 3.22
N VAL A 125 -20.14 -1.96 3.09
CA VAL A 125 -20.98 -1.34 2.06
C VAL A 125 -22.29 -0.86 2.68
N ARG A 126 -22.87 0.17 2.05
CA ARG A 126 -24.14 0.74 2.47
C ARG A 126 -25.29 -0.20 2.06
N TYR A 127 -26.32 -0.28 2.90
CA TYR A 127 -27.58 -0.90 2.53
C TYR A 127 -28.19 -0.19 1.32
N ALA A 128 -28.78 -0.94 0.41
CA ALA A 128 -29.42 -0.37 -0.78
C ALA A 128 -30.59 0.57 -0.45
N ASN A 129 -31.24 0.37 0.71
CA ASN A 129 -32.42 1.12 1.16
C ASN A 129 -32.17 2.01 2.39
N SER A 130 -30.92 2.28 2.77
CA SER A 130 -30.58 3.11 3.93
C SER A 130 -29.50 4.13 3.59
N SER A 131 -29.58 5.30 4.19
CA SER A 131 -28.55 6.35 4.09
C SER A 131 -27.45 6.21 5.13
N THR A 132 -27.62 5.38 6.17
CA THR A 132 -26.67 5.27 7.29
C THR A 132 -26.25 3.84 7.61
N ASN A 133 -27.17 2.86 7.46
CA ASN A 133 -26.85 1.46 7.78
C ASN A 133 -25.86 0.89 6.78
N ILE A 134 -24.89 0.16 7.30
CA ILE A 134 -23.88 -0.56 6.52
C ILE A 134 -23.80 -2.01 6.96
N PHE A 135 -23.22 -2.85 6.12
CA PHE A 135 -22.95 -4.25 6.42
C PHE A 135 -21.58 -4.66 5.89
N GLY A 136 -21.00 -5.69 6.50
CA GLY A 136 -19.77 -6.28 6.04
C GLY A 136 -20.00 -7.48 5.13
N TYR A 137 -19.09 -7.65 4.16
CA TYR A 137 -18.97 -8.87 3.37
C TYR A 137 -17.53 -9.38 3.43
N VAL A 138 -17.37 -10.68 3.67
CA VAL A 138 -16.06 -11.31 3.80
C VAL A 138 -15.44 -11.51 2.43
N ARG A 139 -14.24 -10.92 2.23
CA ARG A 139 -13.46 -11.02 0.99
C ARG A 139 -12.61 -12.28 0.97
N TYR A 140 -11.88 -12.55 2.05
CA TYR A 140 -11.14 -13.78 2.30
C TYR A 140 -10.84 -13.93 3.79
N VAL A 141 -10.29 -15.09 4.17
CA VAL A 141 -9.93 -15.42 5.54
C VAL A 141 -8.52 -15.98 5.55
N LEU A 142 -7.72 -15.54 6.51
CA LEU A 142 -6.35 -16.03 6.68
C LEU A 142 -6.33 -17.40 7.35
N PRO A 143 -5.47 -18.32 6.91
CA PRO A 143 -5.29 -19.63 7.54
C PRO A 143 -4.89 -19.50 9.02
N ASN A 144 -5.32 -20.47 9.83
CA ASN A 144 -5.02 -20.56 11.27
C ASN A 144 -5.48 -19.36 12.11
N SER A 145 -6.39 -18.55 11.59
CA SER A 145 -6.94 -17.38 12.28
C SER A 145 -8.18 -17.70 13.11
N SER A 146 -8.57 -16.75 13.98
CA SER A 146 -9.83 -16.82 14.72
C SER A 146 -11.04 -16.90 13.78
N ALA A 147 -11.01 -16.17 12.66
CA ALA A 147 -12.06 -16.19 11.67
C ALA A 147 -12.20 -17.57 11.00
N GLU A 148 -11.10 -18.17 10.57
CA GLU A 148 -11.12 -19.50 9.97
C GLU A 148 -11.65 -20.57 10.96
N THR A 149 -11.08 -20.61 12.17
CA THR A 149 -11.47 -21.59 13.19
C THR A 149 -12.91 -21.43 13.66
N SER A 150 -13.47 -20.23 13.52
CA SER A 150 -14.89 -19.95 13.79
C SER A 150 -15.81 -20.22 12.60
N GLY A 151 -15.28 -20.72 11.48
CA GLY A 151 -16.05 -21.11 10.30
C GLY A 151 -16.51 -19.92 9.44
N ILE A 152 -15.82 -18.79 9.51
CA ILE A 152 -16.03 -17.67 8.58
C ILE A 152 -15.45 -18.06 7.22
N THR A 153 -16.18 -17.73 6.16
CA THR A 153 -15.74 -17.97 4.78
C THR A 153 -16.07 -16.79 3.87
N ARG A 154 -15.37 -16.71 2.73
CA ARG A 154 -15.64 -15.72 1.67
C ARG A 154 -17.14 -15.73 1.29
N GLY A 155 -17.70 -14.53 1.12
CA GLY A 155 -19.11 -14.35 0.75
C GLY A 155 -20.08 -14.40 1.92
N MET A 156 -19.64 -14.60 3.16
CA MET A 156 -20.48 -14.37 4.33
C MET A 156 -20.70 -12.89 4.58
N TYR A 157 -21.88 -12.55 5.09
CA TYR A 157 -22.27 -11.17 5.42
C TYR A 157 -22.56 -11.04 6.90
N PHE A 158 -22.27 -9.85 7.44
CA PHE A 158 -22.59 -9.49 8.82
C PHE A 158 -23.06 -8.03 8.88
N ASN A 159 -24.00 -7.75 9.77
CA ASN A 159 -24.59 -6.41 9.89
C ASN A 159 -24.57 -5.85 11.31
N THR A 160 -24.20 -6.66 12.31
CA THR A 160 -24.05 -6.21 13.69
C THR A 160 -22.70 -6.59 14.25
N VAL A 161 -22.22 -5.79 15.20
CA VAL A 161 -21.04 -6.07 16.05
C VAL A 161 -21.47 -5.90 17.49
N ASN A 162 -21.22 -6.92 18.34
CA ASN A 162 -21.64 -6.97 19.73
C ASN A 162 -23.16 -6.66 19.89
N GLY A 163 -23.97 -7.14 18.94
CA GLY A 163 -25.42 -6.93 18.89
C GLY A 163 -25.86 -5.54 18.37
N THR A 164 -24.91 -4.62 18.11
CA THR A 164 -25.21 -3.26 17.61
C THR A 164 -25.16 -3.23 16.08
N GLN A 165 -26.21 -2.67 15.44
CA GLN A 165 -26.25 -2.46 13.98
C GLN A 165 -25.09 -1.57 13.54
N LEU A 166 -24.38 -2.01 12.49
CA LEU A 166 -23.30 -1.22 11.87
C LEU A 166 -23.89 -0.03 11.09
N THR A 167 -23.27 1.13 11.29
CA THR A 167 -23.56 2.38 10.57
C THR A 167 -22.26 3.02 10.06
N ASP A 168 -22.39 3.98 9.16
CA ASP A 168 -21.26 4.77 8.65
C ASP A 168 -20.58 5.66 9.71
N THR A 169 -21.17 5.81 10.89
CA THR A 169 -20.62 6.59 12.00
C THR A 169 -20.02 5.74 13.12
N ASN A 170 -20.47 4.49 13.33
CA ASN A 170 -20.04 3.66 14.48
C ASN A 170 -19.08 2.50 14.13
N TYR A 171 -18.88 2.19 12.83
CA TYR A 171 -18.11 1.00 12.43
C TYR A 171 -16.65 1.03 12.90
N ARG A 172 -16.04 2.24 13.02
CA ARG A 172 -14.65 2.35 13.46
C ARG A 172 -14.50 1.92 14.92
N ASP A 173 -15.36 2.42 15.79
CA ASP A 173 -15.32 2.10 17.22
C ASP A 173 -15.66 0.63 17.49
N LEU A 174 -16.57 0.06 16.68
CA LEU A 174 -17.03 -1.32 16.89
C LEU A 174 -16.02 -2.36 16.35
N LEU A 175 -15.39 -2.12 15.19
CA LEU A 175 -14.54 -3.11 14.50
C LEU A 175 -13.04 -2.89 14.76
N PHE A 176 -12.61 -1.63 14.91
CA PHE A 176 -11.19 -1.26 14.91
C PHE A 176 -10.71 -0.67 16.23
N SER A 177 -11.52 -0.71 17.30
CA SER A 177 -11.07 -0.37 18.66
C SER A 177 -9.97 -1.32 19.17
N ASN A 178 -9.33 -0.95 20.28
CA ASN A 178 -8.29 -1.76 20.93
C ASN A 178 -8.84 -3.02 21.65
N ALA A 179 -10.17 -3.29 21.57
CA ALA A 179 -10.73 -4.52 22.10
C ALA A 179 -10.12 -5.75 21.42
N THR A 180 -9.69 -6.72 22.24
CA THR A 180 -9.05 -7.95 21.77
C THR A 180 -10.03 -8.97 21.20
N ALA A 181 -11.34 -8.76 21.39
CA ALA A 181 -12.39 -9.63 20.85
C ALA A 181 -13.68 -8.85 20.63
N PHE A 182 -14.47 -9.32 19.66
CA PHE A 182 -15.83 -8.85 19.40
C PHE A 182 -16.67 -9.97 18.79
N SER A 183 -17.98 -9.81 18.76
CA SER A 183 -18.87 -10.74 18.05
C SER A 183 -19.48 -10.07 16.83
N ILE A 184 -19.68 -10.84 15.74
CA ILE A 184 -20.42 -10.42 14.56
C ILE A 184 -21.74 -11.17 14.45
N GLY A 185 -22.82 -10.46 14.15
CA GLY A 185 -24.11 -11.09 13.78
C GLY A 185 -24.18 -11.30 12.28
N LEU A 186 -24.33 -12.57 11.87
CA LEU A 186 -24.41 -12.94 10.46
C LEU A 186 -25.75 -12.55 9.84
N ALA A 187 -25.72 -12.30 8.53
CA ALA A 187 -26.89 -11.89 7.76
C ALA A 187 -26.94 -12.57 6.39
N GLY A 188 -28.12 -12.71 5.81
CA GLY A 188 -28.30 -13.04 4.40
C GLY A 188 -28.22 -11.79 3.53
N TYR A 189 -27.69 -11.86 2.32
CA TYR A 189 -27.44 -10.71 1.44
C TYR A 189 -28.69 -9.91 1.04
N ASN A 190 -29.78 -10.61 0.71
CA ASN A 190 -31.09 -10.04 0.37
C ASN A 190 -30.98 -8.81 -0.57
N SER A 191 -30.30 -8.97 -1.71
CA SER A 191 -30.13 -7.93 -2.74
C SER A 191 -29.60 -6.57 -2.20
N GLY A 192 -28.63 -6.63 -1.26
CA GLY A 192 -28.01 -5.45 -0.67
C GLY A 192 -28.75 -4.83 0.52
N ASN A 193 -29.78 -5.52 1.03
CA ASN A 193 -30.50 -5.19 2.26
C ASN A 193 -30.43 -6.35 3.25
N PRO A 194 -29.28 -6.59 3.87
CA PRO A 194 -29.05 -7.77 4.68
C PRO A 194 -30.07 -7.96 5.80
N THR A 195 -30.48 -9.23 5.97
CA THR A 195 -31.42 -9.66 7.02
C THR A 195 -30.66 -10.54 8.00
N ALA A 196 -30.73 -10.24 9.29
CA ALA A 196 -30.09 -11.03 10.34
C ALA A 196 -30.61 -12.49 10.30
N ASN A 197 -29.70 -13.46 10.45
CA ASN A 197 -30.03 -14.89 10.43
C ASN A 197 -29.91 -15.57 11.81
N SER A 198 -29.89 -14.77 12.87
CA SER A 198 -29.81 -15.20 14.29
C SER A 198 -28.51 -15.94 14.67
N ARG A 199 -27.50 -16.01 13.78
CA ARG A 199 -26.18 -16.57 14.10
C ARG A 199 -25.24 -15.46 14.51
N THR A 200 -24.61 -15.66 15.66
CA THR A 200 -23.53 -14.78 16.16
C THR A 200 -22.25 -15.57 16.27
N ILE A 201 -21.13 -14.97 15.84
CA ILE A 201 -19.81 -15.57 15.90
C ILE A 201 -18.88 -14.65 16.68
N SER A 202 -18.22 -15.20 17.69
CA SER A 202 -17.17 -14.48 18.45
C SER A 202 -15.83 -14.61 17.75
N LEU A 203 -15.11 -13.51 17.63
CA LEU A 203 -13.81 -13.42 16.99
C LEU A 203 -12.80 -12.79 17.95
N SER A 204 -11.58 -13.32 17.99
CA SER A 204 -10.47 -12.79 18.78
C SER A 204 -9.41 -12.22 17.85
N LYS A 205 -8.86 -11.06 18.21
CA LYS A 205 -7.71 -10.47 17.53
C LYS A 205 -6.42 -11.07 18.12
N THR A 206 -5.57 -11.56 17.27
CA THR A 206 -4.22 -12.06 17.60
C THR A 206 -3.22 -11.51 16.61
N GLU A 207 -1.95 -11.55 16.95
CA GLU A 207 -0.90 -11.27 15.97
C GLU A 207 -0.91 -12.39 14.90
N ILE A 208 -1.02 -11.99 13.64
CA ILE A 208 -1.06 -12.89 12.48
C ILE A 208 -0.11 -12.33 11.43
N GLN A 209 0.70 -13.20 10.84
CA GLN A 209 1.50 -12.87 9.66
C GLN A 209 0.76 -13.36 8.42
N GLU A 210 0.34 -12.44 7.55
CA GLU A 210 -0.28 -12.74 6.27
C GLU A 210 0.80 -13.08 5.25
N ASN A 211 0.73 -14.27 4.63
CA ASN A 211 1.47 -14.54 3.39
C ASN A 211 0.75 -13.80 2.24
N PRO A 212 1.38 -12.82 1.59
CA PRO A 212 0.74 -12.06 0.53
C PRO A 212 0.48 -12.89 -0.74
N ILE A 213 1.18 -14.02 -0.92
CA ILE A 213 0.92 -14.98 -2.00
C ILE A 213 -0.25 -15.86 -1.56
N ALA A 214 -1.46 -15.34 -1.76
CA ALA A 214 -2.66 -16.05 -1.30
C ALA A 214 -2.96 -17.30 -2.13
N ILE A 215 -2.68 -17.25 -3.43
CA ILE A 215 -2.84 -18.37 -4.38
C ILE A 215 -1.77 -18.23 -5.46
N ASP A 216 -1.06 -19.33 -5.72
CA ASP A 216 -0.19 -19.51 -6.89
C ASP A 216 -0.50 -20.87 -7.52
N THR A 217 -1.07 -20.86 -8.72
CA THR A 217 -1.50 -22.10 -9.37
C THR A 217 -1.44 -21.99 -10.88
N VAL A 218 -1.47 -23.13 -11.57
CA VAL A 218 -1.56 -23.21 -13.04
C VAL A 218 -2.94 -23.72 -13.43
N ILE A 219 -3.64 -22.94 -14.26
CA ILE A 219 -4.97 -23.23 -14.74
C ILE A 219 -4.87 -23.73 -16.20
N GLU A 220 -5.41 -24.90 -16.47
CA GLU A 220 -5.53 -25.42 -17.83
C GLU A 220 -6.70 -24.74 -18.57
N LEU A 221 -6.41 -24.14 -19.73
CA LEU A 221 -7.37 -23.42 -20.56
C LEU A 221 -7.28 -23.92 -22.03
N GLY A 222 -7.95 -25.02 -22.31
CA GLY A 222 -7.79 -25.74 -23.59
C GLY A 222 -6.36 -26.27 -23.75
N SER A 223 -5.63 -25.82 -24.77
CA SER A 223 -4.23 -26.19 -24.96
C SER A 223 -3.24 -25.28 -24.22
N LYS A 224 -3.72 -24.24 -23.55
CA LYS A 224 -2.88 -23.25 -22.85
C LYS A 224 -2.78 -23.54 -21.36
N LYS A 225 -1.65 -23.20 -20.78
CA LYS A 225 -1.41 -23.16 -19.35
C LYS A 225 -1.36 -21.69 -18.90
N ILE A 226 -2.21 -21.33 -17.96
CA ILE A 226 -2.31 -19.98 -17.45
C ILE A 226 -1.76 -19.96 -16.01
N GLY A 227 -0.69 -19.23 -15.77
CA GLY A 227 -0.27 -18.92 -14.40
C GLY A 227 -1.30 -18.01 -13.74
N TYR A 228 -1.72 -18.32 -12.53
CA TYR A 228 -2.58 -17.47 -11.72
C TYR A 228 -1.93 -17.20 -10.37
N LEU A 229 -1.69 -15.93 -10.09
CA LEU A 229 -1.15 -15.44 -8.83
C LEU A 229 -2.14 -14.47 -8.20
N MET A 230 -2.71 -14.79 -7.05
CA MET A 230 -3.40 -13.82 -6.19
C MET A 230 -2.41 -13.26 -5.18
N TYR A 231 -2.15 -11.96 -5.25
CA TYR A 231 -1.11 -11.27 -4.49
C TYR A 231 -1.69 -10.08 -3.73
N ASN A 232 -1.66 -10.14 -2.40
CA ASN A 232 -2.45 -9.25 -1.54
C ASN A 232 -1.68 -8.05 -0.98
N GLN A 233 -0.34 -8.06 -1.03
CA GLN A 233 0.50 -6.95 -0.56
C GLN A 233 1.91 -7.07 -1.16
N PHE A 234 2.56 -5.96 -1.48
CA PHE A 234 3.97 -5.92 -1.87
C PHE A 234 4.85 -5.86 -0.61
N ALA A 235 4.90 -6.98 0.11
CA ALA A 235 5.69 -7.15 1.32
C ALA A 235 7.07 -7.70 0.98
N SER A 236 8.12 -6.90 1.21
CA SER A 236 9.50 -7.26 0.81
C SER A 236 10.04 -8.49 1.53
N SER A 237 9.49 -8.85 2.70
CA SER A 237 9.83 -10.08 3.42
C SER A 237 9.54 -11.37 2.64
N TYR A 238 8.67 -11.30 1.61
CA TYR A 238 8.24 -12.43 0.78
C TYR A 238 8.77 -12.40 -0.66
N ASP A 239 9.81 -11.61 -0.95
CA ASP A 239 10.36 -11.52 -2.29
C ASP A 239 10.93 -12.86 -2.81
N GLN A 240 11.49 -13.69 -1.92
CA GLN A 240 12.02 -15.02 -2.28
C GLN A 240 10.89 -16.00 -2.60
N GLU A 241 9.83 -16.00 -1.78
CA GLU A 241 8.65 -16.83 -2.02
C GLU A 241 7.94 -16.41 -3.31
N LEU A 242 7.86 -15.10 -3.59
CA LEU A 242 7.34 -14.61 -4.87
C LEU A 242 8.19 -15.12 -6.04
N ASN A 243 9.51 -15.04 -5.93
CA ASN A 243 10.43 -15.56 -6.94
C ASN A 243 10.31 -17.09 -7.13
N ALA A 244 10.04 -17.84 -6.05
CA ALA A 244 9.79 -19.27 -6.09
C ALA A 244 8.47 -19.61 -6.81
N ALA A 245 7.39 -18.83 -6.62
CA ALA A 245 6.15 -18.99 -7.37
C ALA A 245 6.38 -18.81 -8.88
N PHE A 246 7.19 -17.83 -9.27
CA PHE A 246 7.56 -17.63 -10.68
C PHE A 246 8.46 -18.77 -11.25
N ASN A 247 9.31 -19.38 -10.42
CA ASN A 247 10.01 -20.60 -10.82
C ASN A 247 9.04 -21.75 -11.12
N THR A 248 7.98 -21.90 -10.35
CA THR A 248 6.91 -22.89 -10.60
C THR A 248 6.20 -22.62 -11.92
N PHE A 249 5.82 -21.37 -12.20
CA PHE A 249 5.20 -20.99 -13.48
C PHE A 249 6.15 -21.22 -14.67
N ARG A 250 7.42 -20.90 -14.52
CA ARG A 250 8.45 -21.16 -15.54
C ARG A 250 8.62 -22.64 -15.81
N ALA A 251 8.69 -23.48 -14.77
CA ALA A 251 8.81 -24.93 -14.90
C ALA A 251 7.57 -25.55 -15.57
N ALA A 252 6.38 -24.99 -15.31
CA ALA A 252 5.15 -25.39 -15.98
C ALA A 252 5.06 -24.93 -17.43
N ALA A 253 5.93 -24.01 -17.86
CA ALA A 253 5.92 -23.35 -19.17
C ALA A 253 4.55 -22.69 -19.45
N VAL A 254 4.15 -21.77 -18.58
CA VAL A 254 2.87 -21.06 -18.73
C VAL A 254 2.85 -20.18 -19.98
N ASP A 255 1.76 -20.18 -20.72
CA ASP A 255 1.57 -19.41 -21.95
C ASP A 255 1.14 -17.95 -21.67
N ASP A 256 0.37 -17.75 -20.63
CA ASP A 256 -0.16 -16.45 -20.19
C ASP A 256 -0.14 -16.39 -18.65
N LEU A 257 -0.21 -15.18 -18.10
CA LEU A 257 -0.19 -14.94 -16.65
C LEU A 257 -1.32 -14.02 -16.25
N ILE A 258 -2.03 -14.37 -15.17
CA ILE A 258 -3.00 -13.53 -14.47
C ILE A 258 -2.42 -13.18 -13.11
N ILE A 259 -2.29 -11.88 -12.82
CA ILE A 259 -1.95 -11.34 -11.50
C ILE A 259 -3.22 -10.72 -10.89
N ASP A 260 -3.72 -11.32 -9.85
CA ASP A 260 -4.91 -10.83 -9.15
C ASP A 260 -4.51 -9.91 -8.00
N LEU A 261 -4.67 -8.62 -8.23
CA LEU A 261 -4.37 -7.54 -7.28
C LEU A 261 -5.65 -6.90 -6.71
N ARG A 262 -6.81 -7.55 -6.81
CA ARG A 262 -8.11 -6.95 -6.46
C ARG A 262 -8.20 -6.41 -5.03
N TYR A 263 -7.41 -6.93 -4.09
CA TYR A 263 -7.37 -6.50 -2.69
C TYR A 263 -5.98 -6.01 -2.26
N ASN A 264 -5.11 -5.66 -3.22
CA ASN A 264 -3.74 -5.26 -2.98
C ASN A 264 -3.60 -3.73 -2.95
N GLY A 265 -3.42 -3.15 -1.78
CA GLY A 265 -3.24 -1.71 -1.58
C GLY A 265 -1.83 -1.18 -1.89
N GLY A 266 -0.89 -2.04 -2.30
CA GLY A 266 0.48 -1.63 -2.62
C GLY A 266 1.55 -2.21 -1.69
N GLY A 267 2.59 -1.45 -1.39
CA GLY A 267 3.74 -1.80 -0.56
C GLY A 267 5.07 -1.34 -1.16
N SER A 268 6.09 -2.18 -1.11
CA SER A 268 7.46 -1.89 -1.55
C SER A 268 7.57 -1.63 -3.05
N THR A 269 8.21 -0.53 -3.44
CA THR A 269 8.54 -0.22 -4.83
C THR A 269 9.58 -1.19 -5.40
N ASN A 270 10.51 -1.68 -4.56
CA ASN A 270 11.50 -2.68 -4.97
C ASN A 270 10.81 -4.00 -5.33
N THR A 271 9.90 -4.49 -4.47
CA THR A 271 9.11 -5.70 -4.76
C THR A 271 8.28 -5.55 -6.05
N ALA A 272 7.72 -4.35 -6.32
CA ALA A 272 7.03 -4.09 -7.59
C ALA A 272 7.97 -4.19 -8.80
N SER A 273 9.22 -3.73 -8.67
CA SER A 273 10.22 -3.86 -9.74
C SER A 273 10.67 -5.32 -9.94
N PHE A 274 10.80 -6.10 -8.86
CA PHE A 274 11.06 -7.54 -8.94
C PHE A 274 9.94 -8.27 -9.67
N LEU A 275 8.68 -7.99 -9.32
CA LEU A 275 7.51 -8.57 -10.01
C LEU A 275 7.51 -8.20 -11.50
N GLY A 276 7.83 -6.94 -11.84
CA GLY A 276 7.99 -6.51 -13.23
C GLY A 276 9.04 -7.33 -13.99
N SER A 277 10.21 -7.59 -13.38
CA SER A 277 11.28 -8.40 -13.95
C SER A 277 10.92 -9.90 -14.01
N MET A 278 10.16 -10.42 -13.04
CA MET A 278 9.66 -11.80 -13.06
C MET A 278 8.69 -12.04 -14.23
N ILE A 279 7.85 -11.05 -14.55
CA ILE A 279 6.92 -11.14 -15.68
C ILE A 279 7.68 -11.09 -17.02
N THR A 280 8.65 -10.19 -17.16
CA THR A 280 9.26 -9.85 -18.45
C THR A 280 10.65 -10.49 -18.66
N GLY A 281 11.66 -10.12 -17.88
CA GLY A 281 13.04 -10.59 -18.01
C GLY A 281 13.85 -9.99 -19.18
N GLN A 282 13.22 -9.70 -20.31
CA GLN A 282 13.87 -9.19 -21.52
C GLN A 282 14.24 -7.70 -21.47
N PHE A 283 13.88 -6.99 -20.40
CA PHE A 283 14.14 -5.55 -20.24
C PHE A 283 15.15 -5.24 -19.13
N SER A 284 16.01 -6.21 -18.80
CA SER A 284 17.07 -6.01 -17.78
C SER A 284 17.83 -4.72 -18.02
N ASP A 285 18.06 -4.00 -16.93
CA ASP A 285 18.78 -2.71 -16.89
C ASP A 285 18.10 -1.55 -17.67
N GLN A 286 16.93 -1.75 -18.26
CA GLN A 286 16.13 -0.65 -18.81
C GLN A 286 15.30 0.02 -17.73
N VAL A 287 14.86 1.23 -17.99
CA VAL A 287 14.13 2.07 -17.01
C VAL A 287 12.79 1.44 -16.66
N TYR A 288 12.63 0.99 -15.42
CA TYR A 288 11.36 0.51 -14.86
C TYR A 288 10.46 1.69 -14.45
N SER A 289 11.02 2.65 -13.68
CA SER A 289 10.30 3.82 -13.22
C SER A 289 11.24 5.02 -13.00
N LYS A 290 10.65 6.22 -12.94
CA LYS A 290 11.32 7.49 -12.63
C LYS A 290 10.64 8.13 -11.44
N GLU A 291 11.44 8.65 -10.51
CA GLU A 291 10.98 9.35 -9.31
C GLU A 291 11.12 10.86 -9.48
N VAL A 292 10.14 11.61 -9.03
CA VAL A 292 10.17 13.08 -9.01
C VAL A 292 10.01 13.53 -7.57
N TRP A 293 11.08 14.07 -7.01
CA TRP A 293 11.18 14.56 -5.64
C TRP A 293 11.02 16.09 -5.58
N ASN A 294 10.98 16.66 -4.37
CA ASN A 294 11.03 18.11 -4.19
C ASN A 294 12.38 18.69 -4.64
N SER A 295 12.50 20.01 -4.69
CA SER A 295 13.71 20.71 -5.17
C SER A 295 14.94 20.45 -4.30
N LYS A 296 14.77 20.35 -2.97
CA LYS A 296 15.88 20.10 -2.04
C LYS A 296 16.56 18.77 -2.32
N VAL A 297 15.77 17.70 -2.43
CA VAL A 297 16.27 16.36 -2.73
C VAL A 297 16.87 16.31 -4.14
N LYS A 298 16.19 16.88 -5.15
CA LYS A 298 16.73 16.93 -6.52
C LYS A 298 18.06 17.65 -6.64
N ASN A 299 18.28 18.70 -5.85
CA ASN A 299 19.54 19.45 -5.87
C ASN A 299 20.68 18.71 -5.14
N ALA A 300 20.36 17.73 -4.30
CA ALA A 300 21.33 16.97 -3.52
C ALA A 300 21.86 15.71 -4.22
N PHE A 301 21.15 15.19 -5.22
CA PHE A 301 21.44 13.93 -5.88
C PHE A 301 21.55 14.10 -7.39
N SER A 302 22.21 13.15 -8.06
CA SER A 302 22.28 13.10 -9.52
C SER A 302 20.94 12.65 -10.13
N PRO A 303 20.60 13.11 -11.35
CA PRO A 303 19.36 12.69 -12.02
C PRO A 303 19.21 11.17 -12.17
N GLU A 304 20.32 10.45 -12.30
CA GLU A 304 20.36 8.99 -12.42
C GLU A 304 19.95 8.29 -11.13
N ASP A 305 20.09 8.92 -9.97
CA ASP A 305 19.69 8.36 -8.68
C ASP A 305 18.16 8.26 -8.54
N PHE A 306 17.40 8.98 -9.38
CA PHE A 306 15.94 8.95 -9.44
C PHE A 306 15.39 7.98 -10.49
N ILE A 307 16.26 7.16 -11.11
CA ILE A 307 15.88 6.17 -12.10
C ILE A 307 15.96 4.77 -11.47
N ASN A 308 14.88 4.04 -11.52
CA ASN A 308 14.84 2.64 -11.14
C ASN A 308 14.80 1.79 -12.40
N ASN A 309 15.74 0.87 -12.55
CA ASN A 309 15.81 -0.05 -13.67
C ASN A 309 15.18 -1.40 -13.32
N PHE A 310 14.81 -2.20 -14.34
CA PHE A 310 14.42 -3.60 -14.13
C PHE A 310 15.59 -4.38 -13.52
N PRO A 311 15.47 -4.89 -12.29
CA PRO A 311 16.52 -5.65 -11.64
C PRO A 311 16.61 -7.09 -12.21
N THR A 312 17.82 -7.66 -12.15
CA THR A 312 18.07 -9.07 -12.52
C THR A 312 18.20 -9.99 -11.31
N ARG A 313 18.33 -9.39 -10.12
CA ARG A 313 18.56 -10.10 -8.86
C ARG A 313 17.77 -9.47 -7.73
N ILE A 314 17.35 -10.30 -6.80
CA ILE A 314 16.87 -9.88 -5.49
C ILE A 314 18.10 -9.80 -4.58
N ILE A 315 18.47 -8.59 -4.17
CA ILE A 315 19.60 -8.37 -3.27
C ILE A 315 19.10 -7.65 -2.02
N LYS A 316 19.29 -8.27 -0.85
CA LYS A 316 19.04 -7.64 0.45
C LYS A 316 20.33 -7.64 1.26
N THR A 317 20.56 -6.58 1.99
CA THR A 317 21.76 -6.39 2.80
C THR A 317 21.41 -6.23 4.27
N ASP A 318 22.32 -6.69 5.14
CA ASP A 318 22.27 -6.40 6.57
C ASP A 318 22.69 -4.94 6.85
N ARG A 319 22.71 -4.56 8.14
CA ARG A 319 23.13 -3.22 8.59
C ARG A 319 24.60 -2.89 8.26
N ASN A 320 25.42 -3.90 7.96
CA ASN A 320 26.83 -3.77 7.60
C ASN A 320 27.04 -3.78 6.07
N ASN A 321 25.95 -3.73 5.28
CA ASN A 321 25.95 -3.87 3.82
C ASN A 321 26.44 -5.22 3.30
N ASN A 322 26.41 -6.29 4.10
CA ASN A 322 26.67 -7.64 3.62
C ASN A 322 25.39 -8.19 2.99
N ALA A 323 25.49 -8.80 1.81
CA ALA A 323 24.35 -9.45 1.19
C ALA A 323 23.89 -10.63 2.04
N VAL A 324 22.64 -10.56 2.53
CA VAL A 324 21.98 -11.66 3.24
C VAL A 324 21.05 -12.45 2.32
N ILE A 325 20.60 -11.82 1.22
CA ILE A 325 19.92 -12.47 0.10
C ILE A 325 20.59 -11.97 -1.16
N ASP A 326 20.91 -12.88 -2.08
CA ASP A 326 21.43 -12.60 -3.42
C ASP A 326 20.95 -13.70 -4.38
N GLU A 327 19.76 -13.51 -4.97
CA GLU A 327 19.05 -14.50 -5.74
C GLU A 327 18.74 -13.99 -7.14
N THR A 328 18.93 -14.83 -8.15
CA THR A 328 18.54 -14.50 -9.53
C THR A 328 17.02 -14.52 -9.69
N ILE A 329 16.48 -13.53 -10.37
CA ILE A 329 15.04 -13.43 -10.65
C ILE A 329 14.63 -14.49 -11.68
N ASN A 330 13.58 -15.25 -11.36
CA ASN A 330 12.94 -16.20 -12.25
C ASN A 330 11.97 -15.48 -13.19
N SER A 331 12.32 -15.33 -14.46
CA SER A 331 11.54 -14.57 -15.42
C SER A 331 10.78 -15.49 -16.39
N LEU A 332 9.57 -15.05 -16.80
CA LEU A 332 8.71 -15.77 -17.74
C LEU A 332 8.87 -15.28 -19.19
N ASN A 333 9.54 -14.15 -19.42
CA ASN A 333 9.74 -13.52 -20.74
C ASN A 333 8.43 -13.25 -21.51
N LEU A 334 7.36 -12.89 -20.81
CA LEU A 334 6.06 -12.65 -21.40
C LEU A 334 6.00 -11.32 -22.16
N GLN A 335 5.21 -11.28 -23.25
CA GLN A 335 4.90 -10.09 -24.04
C GLN A 335 3.53 -9.50 -23.71
N ARG A 336 2.79 -10.15 -22.82
CA ARG A 336 1.49 -9.67 -22.28
C ARG A 336 1.24 -10.27 -20.92
N VAL A 337 0.42 -9.55 -20.13
CA VAL A 337 -0.01 -9.95 -18.80
C VAL A 337 -1.44 -9.47 -18.54
N TYR A 338 -2.18 -10.17 -17.69
CA TYR A 338 -3.54 -9.84 -17.31
C TYR A 338 -3.57 -9.51 -15.82
N PHE A 339 -4.19 -8.37 -15.47
CA PHE A 339 -4.39 -7.97 -14.08
C PHE A 339 -5.86 -7.97 -13.73
N ILE A 340 -6.21 -8.52 -12.57
CA ILE A 340 -7.54 -8.36 -11.97
C ILE A 340 -7.43 -7.30 -10.88
N VAL A 341 -8.25 -6.25 -10.96
CA VAL A 341 -8.18 -5.09 -10.06
C VAL A 341 -9.55 -4.65 -9.55
N THR A 342 -9.56 -3.94 -8.43
CA THR A 342 -10.77 -3.28 -7.90
C THR A 342 -10.41 -1.88 -7.37
N GLY A 343 -11.38 -1.18 -6.78
CA GLY A 343 -11.15 0.06 -6.04
C GLY A 343 -10.29 -0.10 -4.77
N SER A 344 -9.82 -1.32 -4.47
CA SER A 344 -8.81 -1.56 -3.41
C SER A 344 -7.40 -1.73 -3.98
N SER A 345 -7.23 -1.78 -5.30
CA SER A 345 -5.91 -1.85 -5.95
C SER A 345 -5.29 -0.46 -6.01
N ALA A 346 -4.10 -0.30 -5.43
CA ALA A 346 -3.46 1.00 -5.28
C ALA A 346 -1.94 0.94 -5.37
N SER A 347 -1.31 2.07 -5.67
CA SER A 347 0.09 2.30 -5.31
C SER A 347 1.06 1.37 -6.06
N ALA A 348 1.82 0.48 -5.39
CA ALA A 348 2.72 -0.48 -6.04
C ALA A 348 1.98 -1.41 -7.05
N SER A 349 0.69 -1.70 -6.82
CA SER A 349 -0.15 -2.41 -7.80
C SER A 349 -0.35 -1.59 -9.08
N GLU A 350 -0.54 -0.29 -8.96
CA GLU A 350 -0.68 0.61 -10.11
C GLU A 350 0.68 0.86 -10.78
N LEU A 351 1.76 0.92 -9.98
CA LEU A 351 3.12 1.07 -10.47
C LEU A 351 3.52 -0.09 -11.40
N VAL A 352 3.30 -1.35 -10.99
CA VAL A 352 3.69 -2.49 -11.82
C VAL A 352 2.94 -2.51 -13.15
N MET A 353 1.63 -2.23 -13.14
CA MET A 353 0.83 -2.13 -14.37
C MET A 353 1.32 -1.01 -15.27
N ASN A 354 1.55 0.19 -14.72
CA ASN A 354 1.99 1.35 -15.47
C ASN A 354 3.41 1.19 -16.05
N SER A 355 4.34 0.65 -15.28
CA SER A 355 5.71 0.42 -15.74
C SER A 355 5.75 -0.61 -16.87
N LEU A 356 5.02 -1.72 -16.73
CA LEU A 356 4.95 -2.77 -17.75
C LEU A 356 4.26 -2.31 -19.03
N ASN A 357 3.22 -1.47 -18.95
CA ASN A 357 2.48 -0.99 -20.11
C ASN A 357 3.33 -0.16 -21.10
N ALA A 358 4.47 0.33 -20.66
CA ALA A 358 5.44 0.99 -21.53
C ALA A 358 6.30 0.01 -22.36
N TYR A 359 6.17 -1.30 -22.13
CA TYR A 359 7.02 -2.33 -22.73
C TYR A 359 6.26 -3.49 -23.35
N ILE A 360 5.17 -3.93 -22.71
CA ILE A 360 4.38 -5.10 -23.13
C ILE A 360 2.89 -4.79 -23.13
N GLU A 361 2.08 -5.68 -23.66
CA GLU A 361 0.63 -5.56 -23.59
C GLU A 361 0.14 -5.86 -22.17
N VAL A 362 -0.40 -4.84 -21.50
CA VAL A 362 -1.04 -4.95 -20.20
C VAL A 362 -2.56 -4.93 -20.36
N ASN A 363 -3.20 -6.01 -19.94
CA ASN A 363 -4.65 -6.17 -19.97
C ASN A 363 -5.20 -6.08 -18.55
N VAL A 364 -6.18 -5.20 -18.31
CA VAL A 364 -6.74 -4.96 -16.98
C VAL A 364 -8.22 -5.30 -16.94
N ILE A 365 -8.63 -6.15 -16.02
CA ILE A 365 -10.02 -6.59 -15.82
C ILE A 365 -10.45 -6.20 -14.40
N GLY A 366 -11.58 -5.55 -14.27
CA GLY A 366 -12.08 -5.14 -12.96
C GLY A 366 -12.66 -3.74 -12.95
N SER A 367 -12.64 -3.10 -11.80
CA SER A 367 -13.07 -1.71 -11.64
C SER A 367 -11.89 -0.76 -11.55
N LYS A 368 -12.18 0.55 -11.63
CA LYS A 368 -11.21 1.63 -11.49
C LYS A 368 -10.40 1.50 -10.20
N THR A 369 -9.07 1.67 -10.30
CA THR A 369 -8.13 1.65 -9.16
C THR A 369 -8.11 2.98 -8.39
N VAL A 370 -7.33 3.07 -7.32
CA VAL A 370 -7.33 4.23 -6.39
C VAL A 370 -6.70 5.49 -7.00
N GLY A 371 -5.62 5.38 -7.75
CA GLY A 371 -4.86 6.51 -8.28
C GLY A 371 -3.84 7.07 -7.29
N LYS A 372 -3.05 6.20 -6.65
CA LYS A 372 -1.93 6.60 -5.78
C LYS A 372 -0.60 6.43 -6.53
N GLN A 373 -0.18 7.46 -7.25
CA GLN A 373 1.10 7.51 -7.97
C GLN A 373 2.22 8.17 -7.17
N VAL A 374 2.02 8.38 -5.88
CA VAL A 374 2.95 9.04 -4.96
C VAL A 374 3.46 8.04 -3.93
N GLY A 375 4.73 8.17 -3.59
CA GLY A 375 5.42 7.30 -2.65
C GLY A 375 5.93 8.03 -1.42
N SER A 376 6.12 7.27 -0.35
CA SER A 376 6.65 7.72 0.92
C SER A 376 7.98 7.03 1.25
N ILE A 377 8.68 7.58 2.23
CA ILE A 377 9.76 6.92 2.97
C ILE A 377 9.40 6.96 4.45
N THR A 378 9.93 6.02 5.22
CA THR A 378 9.75 6.08 6.68
C THR A 378 10.80 6.99 7.29
N LEU A 379 10.35 8.03 7.99
CA LEU A 379 11.21 8.92 8.75
C LEU A 379 11.12 8.62 10.24
N TYR A 380 12.29 8.61 10.90
CA TYR A 380 12.46 8.34 12.33
C TYR A 380 13.16 9.51 12.98
N ASP A 381 12.91 9.76 14.26
CA ASP A 381 13.58 10.81 15.01
C ASP A 381 15.01 10.40 15.36
N SER A 382 15.93 10.67 14.44
CA SER A 382 17.36 10.40 14.52
C SER A 382 18.14 11.44 13.72
N ASP A 383 19.48 11.50 13.86
CA ASP A 383 20.32 12.49 13.21
C ASP A 383 20.17 12.56 11.68
N ASN A 384 19.84 11.43 11.04
CA ASN A 384 19.67 11.33 9.60
C ASN A 384 18.26 10.93 9.18
N LEU A 385 17.30 11.00 10.10
CA LEU A 385 15.90 10.62 9.91
C LEU A 385 15.69 9.15 9.51
N GLN A 386 16.70 8.29 9.69
CA GLN A 386 16.62 6.86 9.39
C GLN A 386 16.57 6.01 10.67
N ARG A 387 15.97 4.81 10.58
CA ARG A 387 15.88 3.86 11.70
C ARG A 387 17.24 3.47 12.30
N SER A 388 18.25 3.39 11.45
CA SER A 388 19.64 3.07 11.83
C SER A 388 20.47 4.30 12.15
N GLY A 389 19.88 5.49 12.15
CA GLY A 389 20.57 6.75 12.45
C GLY A 389 21.12 6.79 13.86
N LYS A 390 22.21 7.56 14.05
CA LYS A 390 22.70 7.86 15.39
C LYS A 390 21.66 8.69 16.14
N ASN A 391 21.70 8.62 17.48
CA ASN A 391 20.85 9.41 18.36
C ASN A 391 19.33 9.22 18.08
N LEU A 392 18.92 7.99 17.68
CA LEU A 392 17.50 7.67 17.60
C LEU A 392 16.85 8.01 18.95
N ASN A 393 15.83 8.88 18.92
CA ASN A 393 15.14 9.30 20.12
C ASN A 393 14.40 8.09 20.75
N THR A 394 14.70 7.81 22.02
CA THR A 394 14.11 6.67 22.76
C THR A 394 12.98 7.09 23.68
N LYS A 395 12.64 8.37 23.74
CA LYS A 395 11.55 8.90 24.59
C LYS A 395 10.18 8.68 23.95
N HIS A 396 10.15 8.37 22.66
CA HIS A 396 8.93 8.10 21.91
C HIS A 396 9.19 7.12 20.76
N THR A 397 8.11 6.62 20.17
CA THR A 397 8.15 5.69 19.03
C THR A 397 7.45 6.24 17.78
N TYR A 398 7.29 7.55 17.70
CA TYR A 398 6.70 8.19 16.52
C TYR A 398 7.55 7.97 15.27
N ALA A 399 6.88 7.70 14.15
CA ALA A 399 7.46 7.72 12.81
C ALA A 399 6.50 8.36 11.81
N MET A 400 7.04 8.89 10.72
CA MET A 400 6.26 9.53 9.66
C MET A 400 6.41 8.79 8.34
N GLN A 401 5.33 8.81 7.56
CA GLN A 401 5.26 8.40 6.15
C GLN A 401 4.77 9.58 5.28
N PRO A 402 5.53 10.67 5.18
CA PRO A 402 5.16 11.74 4.29
C PRO A 402 5.25 11.29 2.85
N LEU A 403 4.42 11.83 1.98
CA LEU A 403 4.62 11.70 0.55
C LEU A 403 5.85 12.54 0.15
N VAL A 404 6.82 11.89 -0.47
CA VAL A 404 8.13 12.51 -0.78
C VAL A 404 8.42 12.51 -2.28
N LEU A 405 7.76 11.64 -3.04
CA LEU A 405 8.00 11.49 -4.46
C LEU A 405 6.72 11.23 -5.25
N GLU A 406 6.71 11.63 -6.51
CA GLU A 406 5.80 11.15 -7.54
C GLU A 406 6.55 10.11 -8.38
N ILE A 407 5.88 9.01 -8.76
CA ILE A 407 6.49 7.96 -9.58
C ILE A 407 5.82 7.86 -10.94
N LYS A 408 6.63 7.71 -11.98
CA LYS A 408 6.22 7.65 -13.39
C LYS A 408 6.88 6.48 -14.08
N ASN A 409 6.28 5.98 -15.15
CA ASN A 409 6.94 5.01 -16.02
C ASN A 409 8.08 5.65 -16.86
N LYS A 410 8.75 4.87 -17.71
CA LYS A 410 9.87 5.37 -18.55
C LYS A 410 9.47 6.55 -19.45
N ASP A 411 8.19 6.61 -19.88
CA ASP A 411 7.65 7.62 -20.78
C ASP A 411 7.13 8.87 -20.03
N GLY A 412 7.28 8.91 -18.71
CA GLY A 412 6.85 10.02 -17.86
C GLY A 412 5.35 10.03 -17.55
N ILE A 413 4.67 8.89 -17.72
CA ILE A 413 3.21 8.74 -17.53
C ILE A 413 2.91 8.18 -16.15
N ASN A 414 1.81 8.65 -15.54
CA ASN A 414 1.16 8.06 -14.37
C ASN A 414 -0.36 8.31 -14.40
N PHE A 415 -1.09 7.75 -13.43
CA PHE A 415 -2.55 7.78 -13.37
C PHE A 415 -3.07 8.27 -12.01
N PRO A 416 -3.01 9.58 -11.71
CA PRO A 416 -3.40 10.14 -10.40
C PRO A 416 -4.89 9.95 -10.07
N ASN A 417 -5.71 9.69 -11.08
CA ASN A 417 -7.14 9.43 -10.93
C ASN A 417 -7.50 7.94 -11.00
N GLY A 418 -6.51 7.04 -10.93
CA GLY A 418 -6.69 5.61 -11.05
C GLY A 418 -6.70 5.09 -12.50
N ILE A 419 -6.39 3.81 -12.62
CA ILE A 419 -6.42 3.08 -13.88
C ILE A 419 -7.84 2.60 -14.13
N ILE A 420 -8.42 2.96 -15.28
CA ILE A 420 -9.76 2.54 -15.71
C ILE A 420 -9.59 1.45 -16.77
N PRO A 421 -10.02 0.19 -16.47
CA PRO A 421 -9.95 -0.90 -17.45
C PRO A 421 -10.73 -0.57 -18.73
N GLY A 422 -10.16 -0.92 -19.88
CA GLY A 422 -10.78 -0.62 -21.18
C GLY A 422 -10.67 0.84 -21.65
N THR A 423 -10.19 1.75 -20.81
CA THR A 423 -9.98 3.17 -21.13
C THR A 423 -8.49 3.52 -21.12
N ASN A 424 -7.82 3.41 -19.99
CA ASN A 424 -6.38 3.69 -19.87
C ASN A 424 -5.51 2.54 -20.38
N PHE A 425 -5.99 1.33 -20.19
CA PHE A 425 -5.34 0.08 -20.59
C PHE A 425 -6.31 -0.79 -21.36
N THR A 426 -5.79 -1.64 -22.22
CA THR A 426 -6.59 -2.72 -22.80
C THR A 426 -7.25 -3.53 -21.70
N GLY A 427 -8.55 -3.88 -21.84
CA GLY A 427 -9.19 -4.66 -20.79
C GLY A 427 -10.71 -4.55 -20.77
N ILE A 428 -11.28 -4.86 -19.61
CA ILE A 428 -12.73 -4.96 -19.40
C ILE A 428 -13.09 -4.31 -18.07
N GLU A 429 -13.91 -3.28 -18.11
CA GLU A 429 -14.50 -2.71 -16.91
C GLU A 429 -15.61 -3.64 -16.38
N LEU A 430 -15.40 -4.19 -15.19
CA LEU A 430 -16.30 -5.10 -14.51
C LEU A 430 -16.12 -5.02 -12.99
N SER A 431 -17.11 -4.52 -12.28
CA SER A 431 -17.07 -4.48 -10.81
C SER A 431 -17.26 -5.87 -10.20
N GLU A 432 -16.60 -6.14 -9.08
CA GLU A 432 -16.83 -7.33 -8.28
C GLU A 432 -18.29 -7.30 -7.77
N ASN A 433 -19.01 -8.39 -8.00
CA ASN A 433 -20.39 -8.54 -7.51
C ASN A 433 -20.40 -9.10 -6.10
N ILE A 434 -20.61 -8.24 -5.10
CA ILE A 434 -20.62 -8.67 -3.69
C ILE A 434 -21.71 -9.69 -3.36
N GLY A 435 -22.77 -9.79 -4.17
CA GLY A 435 -23.83 -10.81 -4.04
C GLY A 435 -23.46 -12.17 -4.65
N GLU A 436 -22.37 -12.26 -5.42
CA GLU A 436 -21.91 -13.46 -6.12
C GLU A 436 -20.39 -13.44 -6.26
N LEU A 437 -19.67 -13.58 -5.15
CA LEU A 437 -18.23 -13.48 -5.11
C LEU A 437 -17.49 -14.70 -5.69
N GLY A 438 -18.10 -15.88 -5.67
CA GLY A 438 -17.47 -17.13 -6.06
C GLY A 438 -16.28 -17.53 -5.17
N THR A 439 -15.47 -18.46 -5.66
CA THR A 439 -14.28 -18.98 -4.98
C THR A 439 -13.03 -18.45 -5.68
N LEU A 440 -12.14 -17.80 -4.96
CA LEU A 440 -10.87 -17.29 -5.48
C LEU A 440 -10.03 -18.41 -6.11
N GLY A 441 -9.40 -18.14 -7.23
CA GLY A 441 -8.64 -19.13 -7.98
C GLY A 441 -9.47 -20.16 -8.77
N ASN A 442 -10.80 -20.05 -8.74
CA ASN A 442 -11.71 -20.95 -9.42
C ASN A 442 -12.61 -20.19 -10.42
N ARG A 443 -13.07 -20.87 -11.50
CA ARG A 443 -13.99 -20.30 -12.50
C ARG A 443 -15.36 -19.88 -11.95
N SER A 444 -15.72 -20.29 -10.73
CA SER A 444 -16.89 -19.74 -10.04
C SER A 444 -16.72 -18.28 -9.63
N ASP A 445 -15.46 -17.76 -9.60
CA ASP A 445 -15.17 -16.34 -9.43
C ASP A 445 -15.45 -15.58 -10.75
N PRO A 446 -16.41 -14.64 -10.77
CA PRO A 446 -16.81 -13.97 -12.01
C PRO A 446 -15.69 -13.14 -12.68
N LEU A 447 -14.77 -12.53 -11.89
CA LEU A 447 -13.66 -11.76 -12.44
C LEU A 447 -12.61 -12.68 -13.07
N LEU A 448 -12.28 -13.80 -12.43
CA LEU A 448 -11.35 -14.78 -12.98
C LEU A 448 -11.94 -15.47 -14.21
N ASP A 449 -13.21 -15.94 -14.16
CA ASP A 449 -13.85 -16.54 -15.34
C ASP A 449 -13.90 -15.57 -16.53
N ARG A 450 -14.19 -14.29 -16.25
CA ARG A 450 -14.19 -13.26 -17.30
C ARG A 450 -12.81 -13.06 -17.90
N THR A 451 -11.74 -13.08 -17.10
CA THR A 451 -10.37 -12.97 -17.55
C THR A 451 -9.96 -14.18 -18.42
N LEU A 452 -10.27 -15.39 -17.98
CA LEU A 452 -10.01 -16.61 -18.73
C LEU A 452 -10.76 -16.64 -20.08
N ASN A 453 -12.01 -16.17 -20.11
CA ASN A 453 -12.78 -16.04 -21.34
C ASN A 453 -12.18 -14.98 -22.28
N PHE A 454 -11.65 -13.89 -21.74
CA PHE A 454 -10.94 -12.89 -22.55
C PHE A 454 -9.65 -13.46 -23.14
N ILE A 455 -8.84 -14.18 -22.37
CA ILE A 455 -7.62 -14.87 -22.85
C ILE A 455 -7.93 -15.84 -24.00
N SER A 456 -9.03 -16.62 -23.89
CA SER A 456 -9.37 -17.64 -24.87
C SER A 456 -9.98 -17.10 -26.17
N THR A 457 -10.75 -16.02 -26.09
CA THR A 457 -11.58 -15.53 -27.21
C THR A 457 -11.17 -14.18 -27.76
N GLY A 458 -10.37 -13.39 -27.04
CA GLY A 458 -10.08 -11.99 -27.36
C GLY A 458 -11.27 -11.04 -27.25
N LYS A 459 -12.47 -11.55 -26.86
CA LYS A 459 -13.71 -10.76 -26.87
C LYS A 459 -13.86 -9.93 -25.59
N LYS A 460 -13.99 -8.61 -25.75
CA LYS A 460 -14.25 -7.67 -24.65
C LYS A 460 -15.74 -7.56 -24.30
N THR A 461 -16.64 -7.84 -25.24
CA THR A 461 -18.09 -7.76 -25.05
C THR A 461 -18.69 -9.05 -24.47
N PHE A 462 -19.69 -8.91 -23.59
CA PHE A 462 -20.39 -10.01 -22.96
C PHE A 462 -21.89 -9.90 -23.17
N SER A 463 -22.56 -11.03 -23.40
CA SER A 463 -24.03 -11.08 -23.63
C SER A 463 -24.86 -11.03 -22.36
N LYS A 464 -24.25 -11.18 -21.18
CA LYS A 464 -24.96 -11.16 -19.89
C LYS A 464 -24.62 -9.85 -19.17
N LYS A 465 -25.59 -8.91 -19.11
CA LYS A 465 -25.52 -7.80 -18.15
C LYS A 465 -25.52 -8.43 -16.77
N ALA A 466 -24.40 -8.39 -16.06
CA ALA A 466 -24.41 -8.62 -14.63
C ALA A 466 -25.30 -7.54 -14.01
N ASN A 467 -26.34 -7.94 -13.27
CA ASN A 467 -27.06 -7.00 -12.40
C ASN A 467 -26.12 -6.63 -11.26
N VAL A 468 -25.17 -5.75 -11.53
CA VAL A 468 -24.30 -5.17 -10.51
C VAL A 468 -25.18 -4.18 -9.76
N THR A 469 -25.63 -4.52 -8.57
CA THR A 469 -26.10 -3.54 -7.61
C THR A 469 -24.91 -2.61 -7.33
N ASN A 470 -25.03 -1.34 -7.71
CA ASN A 470 -24.05 -0.31 -7.37
C ASN A 470 -24.09 -0.12 -5.84
N SER A 471 -23.36 -0.97 -5.11
CA SER A 471 -23.22 -0.86 -3.67
C SER A 471 -22.17 0.21 -3.38
N GLU A 472 -22.53 1.22 -2.61
CA GLU A 472 -21.56 2.22 -2.14
C GLU A 472 -20.60 1.57 -1.14
N ILE A 473 -19.32 1.45 -1.54
CA ILE A 473 -18.26 0.96 -0.67
C ILE A 473 -17.90 2.08 0.30
N ILE A 474 -18.01 1.81 1.59
CA ILE A 474 -17.71 2.74 2.67
C ILE A 474 -16.26 2.59 3.14
N PHE A 475 -15.80 1.34 3.29
CA PHE A 475 -14.50 1.04 3.85
C PHE A 475 -14.08 -0.40 3.53
N ASN A 476 -12.82 -0.73 3.77
CA ASN A 476 -12.35 -2.12 3.82
C ASN A 476 -11.35 -2.31 4.97
N SER A 477 -11.24 -3.54 5.47
CA SER A 477 -10.44 -3.87 6.65
C SER A 477 -8.96 -3.51 6.52
N LYS A 478 -8.36 -3.59 5.32
CA LYS A 478 -6.96 -3.22 5.11
C LYS A 478 -6.68 -1.75 5.35
N LEU A 479 -7.64 -0.86 5.11
CA LEU A 479 -7.49 0.57 5.38
C LEU A 479 -7.47 0.93 6.87
N ALA A 480 -7.76 -0.02 7.75
CA ALA A 480 -7.64 0.17 9.19
C ALA A 480 -6.18 0.12 9.67
N THR A 481 -5.28 -0.45 8.86
CA THR A 481 -3.85 -0.43 9.13
C THR A 481 -3.19 0.70 8.34
N PRO A 482 -2.22 1.42 8.91
CA PRO A 482 -1.52 2.49 8.20
C PRO A 482 -0.88 2.03 6.89
N ALA A 483 -0.40 0.78 6.82
CA ALA A 483 0.19 0.18 5.63
C ALA A 483 -0.82 -0.23 4.54
N GLY A 484 -2.12 -0.11 4.77
CA GLY A 484 -3.17 -0.67 3.91
C GLY A 484 -3.23 -0.13 2.49
N ASN A 485 -2.82 1.12 2.26
CA ASN A 485 -2.70 1.76 0.95
C ASN A 485 -1.37 2.49 0.87
N ASN A 486 -0.26 1.78 0.98
CA ASN A 486 1.05 2.42 1.01
C ASN A 486 1.91 2.04 -0.19
N MET A 487 2.66 3.03 -0.73
CA MET A 487 3.82 2.82 -1.59
C MET A 487 5.02 3.44 -0.89
N TYR A 488 5.95 2.62 -0.51
CA TYR A 488 7.17 3.09 0.15
C TYR A 488 8.40 2.66 -0.64
N SER A 489 9.35 3.59 -0.70
CA SER A 489 10.71 3.34 -1.16
C SER A 489 11.63 3.22 0.05
N GLU A 490 12.62 2.36 -0.05
CA GLU A 490 13.71 2.32 0.92
C GLU A 490 14.70 3.44 0.58
N PHE A 491 15.37 4.00 1.59
CA PHE A 491 16.50 4.92 1.37
C PHE A 491 17.58 4.18 0.58
N LYS A 492 18.02 4.79 -0.53
CA LYS A 492 19.10 4.26 -1.38
C LYS A 492 20.48 4.50 -0.79
#